data_a3ff099ef7b3b2dbd4f4bfca7df721ec
#
_entry.id   a3ff099ef7b3b2dbd4f4bfca7df721ec
#
_cell.length_a   1.000
_cell.length_b   1.000
_cell.length_c   1.000
_cell.angle_alpha   90.00
_cell.angle_beta   90.00
_cell.angle_gamma   90.00
#
_symmetry.space_group_name_H-M   'P 1'
#
loop_
_entity.id
_entity.type
_entity.pdbx_description
1 polymer ?
#
loop_
_entity_poly.entity_id
_entity_poly.type
_entity_poly.pdbx_seq_one_letter_code
_entity_poly.pdbx_strand_id
1 'polypeptide(L)'
;MNEHTPSEKASPLPSRESLHHASVLLSKDWNAEWKTLQTLLRRSDNEQYWDKRSAHFATKDFPNLYIEDFLRFAEIKPAETIFDMGCGTGSLAIPLAEAGHKVVAADFSQGMLDGMKMLMDEKGVTSIFPKKMSWEEDWAAHGVREGMVDVCVASRSIAVNDLEAALLRLDSIARRRVCITITTGTSPRHDARLLREIGIQAAITSDYLYAVNILAHNNILPEVRYIESERIDTFDSLEAAFEKFSPMVLDYEEDLGDALPEKLEELRVWLAKHSVENPTAGMADKKGIAQGAYRLDTPRMVTWAFIAWNK
;
A
#
# COMPACT_ATOMS: atom_id res chain seq x y z
N MET A 1 27.08 -29.34 37.01
CA MET A 1 27.89 -28.44 36.18
C MET A 1 26.93 -27.54 35.47
N ASN A 2 26.76 -26.31 35.99
CA ASN A 2 25.92 -25.31 35.38
C ASN A 2 26.77 -24.46 34.44
N GLU A 3 26.56 -24.60 33.14
CA GLU A 3 27.16 -23.69 32.16
C GLU A 3 26.39 -22.38 32.16
N HIS A 4 27.06 -21.34 32.63
CA HIS A 4 26.62 -19.98 32.53
C HIS A 4 26.75 -19.52 31.06
N THR A 5 25.63 -19.26 30.42
CA THR A 5 25.58 -18.51 29.17
C THR A 5 26.05 -17.06 29.43
N PRO A 6 26.97 -16.50 28.64
CA PRO A 6 27.40 -15.12 28.82
C PRO A 6 26.23 -14.18 28.46
N SER A 7 25.86 -13.30 29.41
CA SER A 7 24.96 -12.19 29.15
C SER A 7 25.57 -11.28 28.08
N GLU A 8 24.84 -11.05 26.98
CA GLU A 8 25.17 -9.99 26.03
C GLU A 8 25.28 -8.67 26.81
N LYS A 9 26.49 -8.17 26.91
CA LYS A 9 26.74 -6.84 27.48
C LYS A 9 26.15 -5.83 26.51
N ALA A 10 25.11 -5.12 26.94
CA ALA A 10 24.62 -3.96 26.24
C ALA A 10 25.81 -3.04 25.88
N SER A 11 25.92 -2.67 24.62
CA SER A 11 26.95 -1.73 24.18
C SER A 11 26.85 -0.45 24.99
N PRO A 12 27.95 0.12 25.49
CA PRO A 12 27.93 1.34 26.27
C PRO A 12 27.30 2.48 25.44
N LEU A 13 26.48 3.28 26.11
CA LEU A 13 25.91 4.50 25.47
C LEU A 13 27.06 5.37 24.95
N PRO A 14 26.91 5.94 23.75
CA PRO A 14 27.93 6.78 23.13
C PRO A 14 28.23 8.00 24.01
N SER A 15 29.49 8.42 24.05
CA SER A 15 29.91 9.62 24.78
C SER A 15 29.33 10.88 24.10
N ARG A 16 29.20 11.98 24.86
CA ARG A 16 28.70 13.25 24.34
C ARG A 16 29.55 13.79 23.16
N GLU A 17 30.85 13.46 23.12
CA GLU A 17 31.73 13.80 22.00
C GLU A 17 31.44 12.97 20.75
N SER A 18 31.07 11.70 20.90
CA SER A 18 30.69 10.87 19.76
C SER A 18 29.32 11.26 19.16
N LEU A 19 28.48 11.97 19.91
CA LEU A 19 27.20 12.49 19.42
C LEU A 19 27.34 13.69 18.49
N HIS A 20 28.49 14.38 18.46
CA HIS A 20 28.73 15.47 17.51
C HIS A 20 28.86 15.01 16.06
N HIS A 21 29.10 13.73 15.83
CA HIS A 21 29.25 13.14 14.50
C HIS A 21 28.27 11.98 14.22
N ALA A 22 27.43 11.61 15.20
CA ALA A 22 26.43 10.57 15.05
C ALA A 22 25.04 11.21 15.01
N SER A 23 24.17 10.70 14.13
CA SER A 23 22.74 10.99 14.22
C SER A 23 22.24 10.67 15.63
N VAL A 24 21.41 11.55 16.22
CA VAL A 24 20.77 11.34 17.53
C VAL A 24 19.90 10.09 17.55
N LEU A 25 19.44 9.64 16.40
CA LEU A 25 18.86 8.34 16.18
C LEU A 25 20.04 7.37 16.01
N LEU A 26 20.45 6.74 17.12
CA LEU A 26 21.46 5.67 17.13
C LEU A 26 21.16 4.74 15.96
N SER A 27 22.05 4.76 14.99
CA SER A 27 21.97 4.14 13.69
C SER A 27 21.26 2.78 13.67
N LYS A 28 19.97 2.80 13.43
CA LYS A 28 19.31 1.63 12.89
C LYS A 28 19.42 1.74 11.39
N ASP A 29 19.88 0.68 10.76
CA ASP A 29 19.73 0.50 9.33
C ASP A 29 18.25 0.17 9.05
N TRP A 30 17.46 1.22 8.87
CA TRP A 30 16.03 1.10 8.64
C TRP A 30 15.69 0.28 7.40
N ASN A 31 16.56 0.30 6.40
CA ASN A 31 16.35 -0.47 5.19
C ASN A 31 16.68 -1.96 5.38
N ALA A 32 17.70 -2.28 6.16
CA ALA A 32 17.99 -3.69 6.52
C ALA A 32 16.85 -4.27 7.38
N GLU A 33 16.32 -3.50 8.34
CA GLU A 33 15.18 -3.92 9.14
C GLU A 33 13.91 -4.09 8.26
N TRP A 34 13.66 -3.18 7.32
CA TRP A 34 12.60 -3.31 6.34
C TRP A 34 12.74 -4.59 5.50
N LYS A 35 13.92 -4.88 4.96
CA LYS A 35 14.17 -6.11 4.18
C LYS A 35 13.90 -7.37 4.99
N THR A 36 14.29 -7.37 6.26
CA THR A 36 14.01 -8.47 7.19
C THR A 36 12.50 -8.63 7.39
N LEU A 37 11.79 -7.53 7.62
CA LEU A 37 10.33 -7.52 7.76
C LEU A 37 9.63 -8.07 6.50
N GLN A 38 10.05 -7.64 5.29
CA GLN A 38 9.47 -8.15 4.04
C GLN A 38 9.67 -9.67 3.89
N THR A 39 10.83 -10.18 4.30
CA THR A 39 11.12 -11.62 4.28
C THR A 39 10.21 -12.38 5.24
N LEU A 40 10.01 -11.87 6.45
CA LEU A 40 9.14 -12.48 7.47
C LEU A 40 7.66 -12.49 7.07
N LEU A 41 7.19 -11.39 6.46
CA LEU A 41 5.79 -11.26 6.06
C LEU A 41 5.44 -12.02 4.78
N ARG A 42 6.42 -12.61 4.09
CA ARG A 42 6.24 -13.41 2.85
C ARG A 42 5.23 -12.79 1.87
N ARG A 43 5.31 -11.49 1.67
CA ARG A 43 4.38 -10.78 0.77
C ARG A 43 4.59 -11.25 -0.67
N SER A 44 3.67 -12.04 -1.18
CA SER A 44 3.69 -12.60 -2.54
C SER A 44 2.97 -11.67 -3.54
N ASP A 45 3.42 -10.44 -3.68
CA ASP A 45 2.91 -9.55 -4.72
C ASP A 45 3.66 -9.85 -6.03
N ASN A 46 3.20 -10.85 -6.78
CA ASN A 46 3.74 -11.21 -8.09
C ASN A 46 2.80 -10.79 -9.23
N GLU A 47 3.33 -10.75 -10.46
CA GLU A 47 2.60 -10.37 -11.68
C GLU A 47 1.31 -11.17 -11.84
N GLN A 48 1.37 -12.50 -11.66
CA GLN A 48 0.20 -13.38 -11.84
C GLN A 48 -0.93 -13.09 -10.85
N TYR A 49 -0.60 -12.72 -9.62
CA TYR A 49 -1.58 -12.32 -8.61
C TYR A 49 -2.32 -11.05 -9.04
N TRP A 50 -1.59 -10.05 -9.51
CA TRP A 50 -2.18 -8.79 -9.94
C TRP A 50 -2.89 -8.88 -11.28
N ASP A 51 -2.40 -9.69 -12.23
CA ASP A 51 -3.09 -9.98 -13.49
C ASP A 51 -4.47 -10.61 -13.25
N LYS A 52 -4.59 -11.57 -12.33
CA LYS A 52 -5.89 -12.15 -11.95
C LYS A 52 -6.82 -11.12 -11.31
N ARG A 53 -6.29 -10.17 -10.59
CA ARG A 53 -7.08 -9.12 -9.92
C ARG A 53 -7.46 -7.96 -10.83
N SER A 54 -6.76 -7.75 -11.95
CA SER A 54 -6.98 -6.61 -12.84
C SER A 54 -8.43 -6.52 -13.33
N ALA A 55 -9.06 -7.65 -13.63
CA ALA A 55 -10.47 -7.71 -14.03
C ALA A 55 -11.45 -7.12 -12.99
N HIS A 56 -11.06 -7.10 -11.71
CA HIS A 56 -11.86 -6.53 -10.62
C HIS A 56 -11.43 -5.12 -10.21
N PHE A 57 -10.38 -4.59 -10.84
CA PHE A 57 -9.85 -3.26 -10.55
C PHE A 57 -10.39 -2.18 -11.50
N ALA A 58 -11.00 -2.55 -12.62
CA ALA A 58 -11.63 -1.60 -13.53
C ALA A 58 -12.73 -0.82 -12.78
N THR A 59 -12.39 0.35 -12.31
CA THR A 59 -13.33 1.24 -11.62
C THR A 59 -14.08 2.04 -12.68
N LYS A 60 -15.41 1.91 -12.69
CA LYS A 60 -16.25 2.94 -13.28
C LYS A 60 -16.11 4.23 -12.47
N ASP A 61 -16.32 5.37 -13.12
CA ASP A 61 -16.23 6.71 -12.53
C ASP A 61 -17.18 6.88 -11.32
N PHE A 62 -16.65 6.61 -10.14
CA PHE A 62 -17.30 7.02 -8.90
C PHE A 62 -16.37 7.93 -8.12
N PRO A 63 -16.90 8.94 -7.41
CA PRO A 63 -16.11 9.77 -6.53
C PRO A 63 -15.28 8.89 -5.59
N ASN A 64 -13.98 8.97 -5.70
CA ASN A 64 -13.07 8.24 -4.86
C ASN A 64 -12.34 9.20 -3.94
N LEU A 65 -12.88 9.38 -2.73
CA LEU A 65 -12.34 10.29 -1.72
C LEU A 65 -10.84 10.10 -1.47
N TYR A 66 -10.35 8.87 -1.59
CA TYR A 66 -8.92 8.60 -1.47
C TYR A 66 -8.12 9.29 -2.59
N ILE A 67 -8.59 9.22 -3.83
CA ILE A 67 -7.93 9.86 -4.97
C ILE A 67 -8.01 11.39 -4.85
N GLU A 68 -9.17 11.92 -4.47
CA GLU A 68 -9.35 13.36 -4.24
C GLU A 68 -8.39 13.89 -3.19
N ASP A 69 -8.27 13.20 -2.03
CA ASP A 69 -7.35 13.57 -0.98
C ASP A 69 -5.89 13.44 -1.40
N PHE A 70 -5.54 12.35 -2.13
CA PHE A 70 -4.20 12.18 -2.66
C PHE A 70 -3.81 13.35 -3.58
N LEU A 71 -4.65 13.68 -4.56
CA LEU A 71 -4.40 14.75 -5.52
C LEU A 71 -4.34 16.12 -4.84
N ARG A 72 -5.20 16.37 -3.87
CA ARG A 72 -5.19 17.59 -3.06
C ARG A 72 -3.87 17.74 -2.28
N PHE A 73 -3.37 16.66 -1.69
CA PHE A 73 -2.10 16.66 -0.94
C PHE A 73 -0.87 16.69 -1.86
N ALA A 74 -0.98 16.14 -3.06
CA ALA A 74 0.12 16.13 -4.02
C ALA A 74 0.48 17.53 -4.54
N GLU A 75 -0.45 18.48 -4.49
CA GLU A 75 -0.23 19.88 -4.88
C GLU A 75 0.41 20.01 -6.28
N ILE A 76 -0.13 19.23 -7.23
CA ILE A 76 0.35 19.20 -8.61
C ILE A 76 -0.05 20.52 -9.29
N LYS A 77 0.93 21.19 -9.90
CA LYS A 77 0.75 22.48 -10.56
C LYS A 77 0.35 22.31 -12.03
N PRO A 78 -0.39 23.24 -12.62
CA PRO A 78 -0.78 23.17 -14.03
C PRO A 78 0.41 22.88 -14.96
N ALA A 79 0.20 22.04 -15.95
CA ALA A 79 1.19 21.62 -16.97
C ALA A 79 2.41 20.83 -16.46
N GLU A 80 2.48 20.46 -15.17
CA GLU A 80 3.52 19.57 -14.68
C GLU A 80 3.41 18.18 -15.32
N THR A 81 4.57 17.58 -15.61
CA THR A 81 4.72 16.21 -16.09
C THR A 81 4.85 15.25 -14.92
N ILE A 82 4.25 14.07 -15.05
CA ILE A 82 4.09 13.14 -13.93
C ILE A 82 4.63 11.76 -14.29
N PHE A 83 5.26 11.11 -13.33
CA PHE A 83 5.58 9.68 -13.37
C PHE A 83 4.79 8.96 -12.27
N ASP A 84 3.93 8.01 -12.64
CA ASP A 84 3.11 7.20 -11.74
C ASP A 84 3.65 5.76 -11.72
N MET A 85 4.29 5.37 -10.61
CA MET A 85 4.88 4.04 -10.46
C MET A 85 3.98 3.09 -9.66
N GLY A 86 3.63 1.96 -10.29
CA GLY A 86 2.59 1.06 -9.82
C GLY A 86 1.21 1.66 -10.07
N CYS A 87 1.00 2.16 -11.28
CA CYS A 87 -0.20 2.92 -11.66
C CYS A 87 -1.49 2.10 -11.66
N GLY A 88 -1.39 0.76 -11.67
CA GLY A 88 -2.53 -0.14 -11.77
C GLY A 88 -3.37 0.16 -13.02
N THR A 89 -4.69 0.19 -12.86
CA THR A 89 -5.63 0.57 -13.92
C THR A 89 -5.77 2.08 -14.13
N GLY A 90 -4.81 2.89 -13.61
CA GLY A 90 -4.76 4.32 -13.86
C GLY A 90 -5.58 5.18 -12.89
N SER A 91 -5.79 4.73 -11.66
CA SER A 91 -6.59 5.47 -10.66
C SER A 91 -6.12 6.92 -10.41
N LEU A 92 -4.82 7.19 -10.54
CA LEU A 92 -4.25 8.55 -10.52
C LEU A 92 -3.98 9.06 -11.93
N ALA A 93 -3.42 8.21 -12.80
CA ALA A 93 -3.00 8.60 -14.14
C ALA A 93 -4.16 9.16 -14.99
N ILE A 94 -5.34 8.54 -14.92
CA ILE A 94 -6.52 8.98 -15.71
C ILE A 94 -6.97 10.40 -15.28
N PRO A 95 -7.34 10.68 -14.01
CA PRO A 95 -7.78 12.02 -13.63
C PRO A 95 -6.70 13.08 -13.82
N LEU A 96 -5.41 12.75 -13.68
CA LEU A 96 -4.32 13.66 -13.97
C LEU A 96 -4.24 14.00 -15.47
N ALA A 97 -4.44 13.03 -16.33
CA ALA A 97 -4.45 13.25 -17.77
C ALA A 97 -5.69 14.03 -18.24
N GLU A 98 -6.87 13.77 -17.63
CA GLU A 98 -8.09 14.57 -17.83
C GLU A 98 -7.90 16.03 -17.40
N ALA A 99 -7.08 16.27 -16.36
CA ALA A 99 -6.70 17.63 -15.92
C ALA A 99 -5.62 18.28 -16.83
N GLY A 100 -5.18 17.62 -17.91
CA GLY A 100 -4.25 18.16 -18.91
C GLY A 100 -2.78 17.86 -18.67
N HIS A 101 -2.45 16.97 -17.71
CA HIS A 101 -1.08 16.56 -17.46
C HIS A 101 -0.61 15.48 -18.44
N LYS A 102 0.71 15.46 -18.72
CA LYS A 102 1.36 14.31 -19.37
C LYS A 102 1.84 13.34 -18.30
N VAL A 103 1.39 12.08 -18.39
CA VAL A 103 1.67 11.07 -17.38
C VAL A 103 2.43 9.92 -18.01
N VAL A 104 3.60 9.59 -17.50
CA VAL A 104 4.24 8.30 -17.74
C VAL A 104 3.78 7.36 -16.65
N ALA A 105 3.03 6.32 -17.00
CA ALA A 105 2.40 5.40 -16.05
C ALA A 105 3.02 4.01 -16.17
N ALA A 106 3.65 3.55 -15.10
CA ALA A 106 4.38 2.28 -15.08
C ALA A 106 3.73 1.28 -14.14
N ASP A 107 3.60 0.05 -14.59
CA ASP A 107 3.16 -1.09 -13.78
C ASP A 107 3.82 -2.37 -14.30
N PHE A 108 4.05 -3.34 -13.41
CA PHE A 108 4.63 -4.63 -13.79
C PHE A 108 3.60 -5.63 -14.32
N SER A 109 2.31 -5.43 -13.98
CA SER A 109 1.19 -6.26 -14.43
C SER A 109 0.68 -5.80 -15.79
N GLN A 110 0.75 -6.68 -16.78
CA GLN A 110 0.19 -6.40 -18.10
C GLN A 110 -1.33 -6.23 -18.03
N GLY A 111 -2.01 -7.05 -17.24
CA GLY A 111 -3.46 -6.95 -17.07
C GLY A 111 -3.91 -5.60 -16.49
N MET A 112 -3.12 -5.00 -15.60
CA MET A 112 -3.37 -3.66 -15.08
C MET A 112 -3.24 -2.59 -16.17
N LEU A 113 -2.18 -2.65 -16.96
CA LEU A 113 -1.95 -1.72 -18.07
C LEU A 113 -3.02 -1.85 -19.17
N ASP A 114 -3.47 -3.06 -19.46
CA ASP A 114 -4.56 -3.29 -20.43
C ASP A 114 -5.88 -2.70 -19.92
N GLY A 115 -6.18 -2.86 -18.62
CA GLY A 115 -7.32 -2.21 -17.97
C GLY A 115 -7.25 -0.69 -18.02
N MET A 116 -6.07 -0.11 -17.77
CA MET A 116 -5.85 1.34 -17.91
C MET A 116 -6.07 1.79 -19.34
N LYS A 117 -5.56 1.05 -20.33
CA LYS A 117 -5.72 1.38 -21.75
C LYS A 117 -7.19 1.38 -22.17
N MET A 118 -7.99 0.41 -21.70
CA MET A 118 -9.44 0.40 -21.95
C MET A 118 -10.11 1.67 -21.41
N LEU A 119 -9.76 2.12 -20.20
CA LEU A 119 -10.29 3.35 -19.63
C LEU A 119 -9.81 4.60 -20.38
N MET A 120 -8.55 4.61 -20.86
CA MET A 120 -8.05 5.70 -21.70
C MET A 120 -8.87 5.82 -23.00
N ASP A 121 -9.15 4.69 -23.66
CA ASP A 121 -9.94 4.67 -24.89
C ASP A 121 -11.39 5.10 -24.64
N GLU A 122 -12.02 4.62 -23.56
CA GLU A 122 -13.39 4.99 -23.16
C GLU A 122 -13.52 6.49 -22.92
N LYS A 123 -12.52 7.11 -22.26
CA LYS A 123 -12.52 8.53 -21.90
C LYS A 123 -11.86 9.46 -22.93
N GLY A 124 -11.32 8.91 -23.99
CA GLY A 124 -10.61 9.69 -25.02
C GLY A 124 -9.32 10.33 -24.52
N VAL A 125 -8.68 9.74 -23.49
CA VAL A 125 -7.45 10.26 -22.91
C VAL A 125 -6.24 9.75 -23.68
N THR A 126 -5.38 10.66 -24.18
CA THR A 126 -4.21 10.33 -25.01
C THR A 126 -2.88 10.78 -24.40
N SER A 127 -2.90 11.47 -23.25
CA SER A 127 -1.70 12.04 -22.63
C SER A 127 -1.04 11.11 -21.58
N ILE A 128 -1.46 9.84 -21.50
CA ILE A 128 -0.82 8.81 -20.70
C ILE A 128 0.09 7.94 -21.59
N PHE A 129 1.29 7.67 -21.10
CA PHE A 129 2.31 6.85 -21.77
C PHE A 129 2.60 5.60 -20.93
N PRO A 130 1.89 4.48 -21.18
CA PRO A 130 2.05 3.25 -20.40
C PRO A 130 3.45 2.64 -20.56
N LYS A 131 3.99 2.10 -19.47
CA LYS A 131 5.24 1.33 -19.46
C LYS A 131 5.07 0.06 -18.64
N LYS A 132 5.35 -1.10 -19.24
CA LYS A 132 5.50 -2.34 -18.47
C LYS A 132 6.87 -2.33 -17.81
N MET A 133 6.92 -2.20 -16.47
CA MET A 133 8.16 -2.07 -15.73
C MET A 133 7.91 -2.35 -14.24
N SER A 134 8.81 -3.07 -13.60
CA SER A 134 8.79 -3.31 -12.14
C SER A 134 9.70 -2.35 -11.36
N TRP A 135 9.57 -2.39 -10.04
CA TRP A 135 10.43 -1.63 -9.14
C TRP A 135 11.89 -2.10 -9.17
N GLU A 136 12.11 -3.38 -9.44
CA GLU A 136 13.41 -4.05 -9.36
C GLU A 136 14.21 -3.97 -10.66
N GLU A 137 13.56 -3.62 -11.78
CA GLU A 137 14.22 -3.53 -13.09
C GLU A 137 15.13 -2.31 -13.21
N ASP A 138 15.96 -2.32 -14.26
CA ASP A 138 16.74 -1.14 -14.66
C ASP A 138 15.83 -0.13 -15.38
N TRP A 139 15.43 0.91 -14.67
CA TRP A 139 14.54 1.92 -15.20
C TRP A 139 15.14 2.72 -16.36
N ALA A 140 16.47 2.83 -16.42
CA ALA A 140 17.16 3.49 -17.53
C ALA A 140 16.96 2.73 -18.86
N ALA A 141 16.92 1.39 -18.81
CA ALA A 141 16.59 0.56 -19.97
C ALA A 141 15.18 0.81 -20.50
N HIS A 142 14.25 1.25 -19.63
CA HIS A 142 12.89 1.66 -20.02
C HIS A 142 12.79 3.15 -20.38
N GLY A 143 13.93 3.86 -20.47
CA GLY A 143 13.99 5.27 -20.84
C GLY A 143 13.55 6.22 -19.71
N VAL A 144 13.52 5.75 -18.46
CA VAL A 144 13.29 6.56 -17.26
C VAL A 144 14.64 7.04 -16.73
N ARG A 145 14.80 8.34 -16.53
CA ARG A 145 16.09 8.96 -16.17
C ARG A 145 15.93 10.11 -15.20
N GLU A 146 17.03 10.48 -14.59
CA GLU A 146 17.11 11.59 -13.63
C GLU A 146 16.48 12.88 -14.20
N GLY A 147 15.70 13.56 -13.36
CA GLY A 147 15.02 14.81 -13.71
C GLY A 147 14.03 14.71 -14.87
N MET A 148 13.50 13.52 -15.16
CA MET A 148 12.63 13.31 -16.32
C MET A 148 11.28 14.01 -16.21
N VAL A 149 10.71 14.09 -15.00
CA VAL A 149 9.38 14.64 -14.75
C VAL A 149 9.40 15.66 -13.62
N ASP A 150 8.32 16.43 -13.49
CA ASP A 150 8.20 17.41 -12.41
C ASP A 150 7.80 16.76 -11.10
N VAL A 151 6.87 15.78 -11.17
CA VAL A 151 6.33 15.11 -9.99
C VAL A 151 6.36 13.59 -10.20
N CYS A 152 6.86 12.86 -9.18
CA CYS A 152 6.71 11.41 -9.10
C CYS A 152 5.61 11.06 -8.10
N VAL A 153 4.78 10.08 -8.45
CA VAL A 153 3.77 9.54 -7.55
C VAL A 153 3.87 8.01 -7.47
N ALA A 154 3.60 7.45 -6.29
CA ALA A 154 3.48 6.01 -6.10
C ALA A 154 2.40 5.74 -5.04
N SER A 155 1.21 5.36 -5.50
CA SER A 155 0.05 5.22 -4.63
C SER A 155 -0.23 3.76 -4.32
N ARG A 156 -0.03 3.35 -3.06
CA ARG A 156 -0.30 1.98 -2.58
C ARG A 156 0.47 0.90 -3.35
N SER A 157 1.64 1.23 -3.88
CA SER A 157 2.44 0.38 -4.77
C SER A 157 3.88 0.17 -4.29
N ILE A 158 4.31 0.83 -3.19
CA ILE A 158 5.70 0.84 -2.73
C ILE A 158 6.02 -0.25 -1.68
N ALA A 159 5.28 -1.35 -1.67
CA ALA A 159 5.61 -2.53 -0.84
C ALA A 159 6.72 -3.37 -1.51
N VAL A 160 7.90 -2.79 -1.64
CA VAL A 160 9.07 -3.33 -2.34
C VAL A 160 10.08 -3.94 -1.37
N ASN A 161 10.99 -4.79 -1.86
CA ASN A 161 12.01 -5.38 -1.01
C ASN A 161 13.07 -4.37 -0.55
N ASP A 162 13.49 -3.45 -1.41
CA ASP A 162 14.47 -2.39 -1.11
C ASP A 162 13.78 -1.02 -1.12
N LEU A 163 13.28 -0.61 0.06
CA LEU A 163 12.52 0.64 0.19
C LEU A 163 13.40 1.87 -0.04
N GLU A 164 14.63 1.86 0.47
CA GLU A 164 15.56 2.98 0.29
C GLU A 164 15.88 3.20 -1.19
N ALA A 165 16.24 2.14 -1.91
CA ALA A 165 16.49 2.23 -3.34
C ALA A 165 15.28 2.76 -4.11
N ALA A 166 14.06 2.33 -3.75
CA ALA A 166 12.82 2.79 -4.38
C ALA A 166 12.56 4.28 -4.12
N LEU A 167 12.69 4.74 -2.87
CA LEU A 167 12.48 6.14 -2.50
C LEU A 167 13.49 7.07 -3.19
N LEU A 168 14.78 6.72 -3.15
CA LEU A 168 15.84 7.52 -3.78
C LEU A 168 15.75 7.51 -5.31
N ARG A 169 15.24 6.44 -5.90
CA ARG A 169 14.98 6.38 -7.33
C ARG A 169 13.85 7.32 -7.75
N LEU A 170 12.75 7.36 -7.02
CA LEU A 170 11.69 8.36 -7.25
C LEU A 170 12.23 9.79 -7.06
N ASP A 171 13.04 10.01 -6.02
CA ASP A 171 13.69 11.29 -5.79
C ASP A 171 14.53 11.73 -6.98
N SER A 172 15.37 10.85 -7.52
CA SER A 172 16.26 11.18 -8.64
C SER A 172 15.50 11.58 -9.92
N ILE A 173 14.33 10.99 -10.16
CA ILE A 173 13.52 11.20 -11.36
C ILE A 173 12.72 12.50 -11.30
N ALA A 174 12.26 12.87 -10.10
CA ALA A 174 11.49 14.10 -9.90
C ALA A 174 12.37 15.34 -9.95
N ARG A 175 11.86 16.40 -10.59
CA ARG A 175 12.49 17.75 -10.55
C ARG A 175 12.00 18.59 -9.38
N ARG A 176 10.77 18.35 -8.89
CA ARG A 176 10.15 19.21 -7.88
C ARG A 176 9.63 18.45 -6.67
N ARG A 177 8.85 17.38 -6.87
CA ARG A 177 8.11 16.77 -5.77
C ARG A 177 7.95 15.26 -5.97
N VAL A 178 7.98 14.54 -4.86
CA VAL A 178 7.62 13.13 -4.82
C VAL A 178 6.48 12.95 -3.82
N CYS A 179 5.49 12.11 -4.16
CA CYS A 179 4.35 11.80 -3.31
C CYS A 179 4.10 10.29 -3.31
N ILE A 180 4.10 9.68 -2.15
CA ILE A 180 3.81 8.26 -2.01
C ILE A 180 2.70 8.01 -0.99
N THR A 181 2.06 6.85 -1.05
CA THR A 181 1.28 6.35 0.08
C THR A 181 1.69 4.95 0.48
N ILE A 182 1.79 4.75 1.79
CA ILE A 182 2.17 3.49 2.42
C ILE A 182 1.30 3.24 3.65
N THR A 183 1.25 2.01 4.15
CA THR A 183 0.35 1.62 5.25
C THR A 183 0.81 2.19 6.61
N THR A 184 -0.17 2.47 7.49
CA THR A 184 0.08 2.99 8.85
C THR A 184 -0.03 1.91 9.93
N GLY A 185 -0.19 0.64 9.53
CA GLY A 185 -0.52 -0.46 10.42
C GLY A 185 -1.96 -0.94 10.28
N THR A 186 -2.84 -0.15 9.66
CA THR A 186 -4.14 -0.65 9.20
C THR A 186 -3.98 -1.27 7.82
N SER A 187 -4.25 -2.56 7.70
CA SER A 187 -4.10 -3.28 6.44
C SER A 187 -5.39 -3.26 5.62
N PRO A 188 -5.32 -3.03 4.30
CA PRO A 188 -6.48 -3.24 3.45
C PRO A 188 -6.83 -4.73 3.28
N ARG A 189 -5.92 -5.64 3.66
CA ARG A 189 -6.08 -7.10 3.52
C ARG A 189 -6.58 -7.76 4.79
N HIS A 190 -6.23 -7.23 5.97
CA HIS A 190 -6.59 -7.79 7.27
C HIS A 190 -7.50 -6.84 8.05
N ASP A 191 -8.46 -7.40 8.75
CA ASP A 191 -9.20 -6.69 9.80
C ASP A 191 -8.59 -7.03 11.16
N ALA A 192 -7.71 -6.17 11.66
CA ALA A 192 -7.02 -6.38 12.93
C ALA A 192 -8.00 -6.42 14.13
N ARG A 193 -9.19 -5.82 14.00
CA ARG A 193 -10.25 -5.89 15.01
C ARG A 193 -10.81 -7.31 15.07
N LEU A 194 -11.21 -7.86 13.92
CA LEU A 194 -11.71 -9.22 13.78
C LEU A 194 -10.68 -10.22 14.32
N LEU A 195 -9.44 -10.15 13.82
CA LEU A 195 -8.38 -11.07 14.24
C LEU A 195 -8.15 -11.04 15.77
N ARG A 196 -8.14 -9.86 16.37
CA ARG A 196 -7.98 -9.69 17.83
C ARG A 196 -9.16 -10.31 18.59
N GLU A 197 -10.40 -10.14 18.12
CA GLU A 197 -11.59 -10.67 18.78
C GLU A 197 -11.67 -12.19 18.75
N ILE A 198 -11.07 -12.83 17.75
CA ILE A 198 -10.89 -14.29 17.70
C ILE A 198 -9.53 -14.75 18.26
N GLY A 199 -8.84 -13.87 19.02
CA GLY A 199 -7.59 -14.20 19.72
C GLY A 199 -6.35 -14.34 18.86
N ILE A 200 -6.35 -13.84 17.63
CA ILE A 200 -5.18 -13.78 16.76
C ILE A 200 -4.53 -12.40 16.88
N GLN A 201 -3.28 -12.38 17.33
CA GLN A 201 -2.52 -11.15 17.41
C GLN A 201 -1.92 -10.81 16.05
N ALA A 202 -2.62 -9.96 15.30
CA ALA A 202 -2.12 -9.49 14.01
C ALA A 202 -0.84 -8.66 14.19
N ALA A 203 0.16 -8.93 13.37
CA ALA A 203 1.34 -8.08 13.30
C ALA A 203 0.94 -6.70 12.74
N ILE A 204 1.01 -5.66 13.57
CA ILE A 204 0.79 -4.29 13.14
C ILE A 204 2.14 -3.72 12.70
N THR A 205 2.33 -3.57 11.40
CA THR A 205 3.55 -2.98 10.84
C THR A 205 3.28 -1.53 10.49
N SER A 206 3.95 -0.62 11.16
CA SER A 206 3.89 0.81 10.84
C SER A 206 4.85 1.12 9.70
N ASP A 207 4.56 0.59 8.51
CA ASP A 207 5.43 0.65 7.32
C ASP A 207 5.87 2.07 6.99
N TYR A 208 5.00 3.06 7.21
CA TYR A 208 5.30 4.46 6.94
C TYR A 208 6.48 5.02 7.78
N LEU A 209 6.73 4.46 8.98
CA LEU A 209 7.86 4.88 9.81
C LEU A 209 9.19 4.50 9.16
N TYR A 210 9.26 3.37 8.47
CA TYR A 210 10.46 3.01 7.71
C TYR A 210 10.73 4.03 6.60
N ALA A 211 9.71 4.38 5.80
CA ALA A 211 9.86 5.38 4.74
C ALA A 211 10.32 6.74 5.28
N VAL A 212 9.71 7.24 6.35
CA VAL A 212 10.06 8.52 6.98
C VAL A 212 11.49 8.50 7.51
N ASN A 213 11.89 7.44 8.22
CA ASN A 213 13.24 7.36 8.79
C ASN A 213 14.31 7.17 7.72
N ILE A 214 14.06 6.40 6.67
CA ILE A 214 14.97 6.27 5.51
C ILE A 214 15.16 7.63 4.83
N LEU A 215 14.08 8.36 4.56
CA LEU A 215 14.17 9.70 3.95
C LEU A 215 14.96 10.65 4.85
N ALA A 216 14.66 10.69 6.14
CA ALA A 216 15.36 11.54 7.10
C ALA A 216 16.86 11.19 7.20
N HIS A 217 17.21 9.90 7.14
CA HIS A 217 18.61 9.45 7.11
C HIS A 217 19.35 9.94 5.86
N ASN A 218 18.65 10.07 4.75
CA ASN A 218 19.18 10.61 3.49
C ASN A 218 19.04 12.15 3.39
N ASN A 219 18.83 12.84 4.53
CA ASN A 219 18.66 14.30 4.62
C ASN A 219 17.47 14.85 3.82
N ILE A 220 16.48 14.02 3.56
CA ILE A 220 15.21 14.42 2.94
C ILE A 220 14.19 14.61 4.06
N LEU A 221 13.56 15.79 4.11
CA LEU A 221 12.56 16.13 5.12
C LEU A 221 11.15 15.97 4.54
N PRO A 222 10.47 14.83 4.77
CA PRO A 222 9.14 14.61 4.25
C PRO A 222 8.07 15.28 5.12
N GLU A 223 6.99 15.72 4.49
CA GLU A 223 5.71 15.92 5.18
C GLU A 223 4.93 14.60 5.23
N VAL A 224 4.16 14.42 6.29
CA VAL A 224 3.28 13.26 6.47
C VAL A 224 1.87 13.76 6.71
N ARG A 225 0.93 13.26 5.92
CA ARG A 225 -0.52 13.46 6.11
C ARG A 225 -1.21 12.09 6.09
N TYR A 226 -2.46 12.03 6.48
CA TYR A 226 -3.18 10.76 6.51
C TYR A 226 -4.42 10.84 5.63
N ILE A 227 -4.65 9.77 4.86
CA ILE A 227 -5.85 9.56 4.06
C ILE A 227 -6.62 8.40 4.69
N GLU A 228 -7.81 8.67 5.14
CA GLU A 228 -8.70 7.67 5.72
C GLU A 228 -9.66 7.13 4.65
N SER A 229 -9.81 5.83 4.63
CA SER A 229 -10.68 5.14 3.68
C SER A 229 -11.58 4.16 4.42
N GLU A 230 -12.86 4.44 4.41
CA GLU A 230 -13.86 3.54 4.94
C GLU A 230 -14.09 2.37 3.99
N ARG A 231 -14.13 1.16 4.53
CA ARG A 231 -14.45 -0.08 3.81
C ARG A 231 -15.67 -0.73 4.42
N ILE A 232 -16.70 -0.84 3.62
CA ILE A 232 -17.89 -1.60 3.94
C ILE A 232 -17.77 -2.94 3.22
N ASP A 233 -17.59 -4.01 3.99
CA ASP A 233 -17.49 -5.36 3.46
C ASP A 233 -18.90 -5.96 3.37
N THR A 234 -19.38 -6.20 2.14
CA THR A 234 -20.69 -6.78 1.86
C THR A 234 -20.59 -8.21 1.32
N PHE A 235 -21.61 -9.02 1.54
CA PHE A 235 -21.70 -10.43 1.14
C PHE A 235 -23.16 -10.89 1.08
N ASP A 236 -23.44 -11.98 0.35
CA ASP A 236 -24.83 -12.45 0.13
C ASP A 236 -25.27 -13.50 1.17
N SER A 237 -24.34 -14.12 1.89
CA SER A 237 -24.62 -15.12 2.92
C SER A 237 -23.47 -15.19 3.93
N LEU A 238 -23.71 -15.86 5.07
CA LEU A 238 -22.64 -16.13 6.04
C LEU A 238 -21.53 -17.02 5.46
N GLU A 239 -21.85 -17.92 4.54
CA GLU A 239 -20.84 -18.74 3.87
C GLU A 239 -19.96 -17.87 2.94
N ALA A 240 -20.57 -16.98 2.15
CA ALA A 240 -19.83 -16.01 1.34
C ALA A 240 -18.98 -15.07 2.21
N ALA A 241 -19.46 -14.68 3.40
CA ALA A 241 -18.65 -13.95 4.37
C ALA A 241 -17.46 -14.80 4.83
N PHE A 242 -17.69 -16.05 5.19
CA PHE A 242 -16.61 -16.94 5.62
C PHE A 242 -15.55 -17.13 4.54
N GLU A 243 -15.94 -17.39 3.31
CA GLU A 243 -15.02 -17.49 2.16
C GLU A 243 -14.20 -16.20 1.97
N LYS A 244 -14.82 -15.05 2.18
CA LYS A 244 -14.16 -13.73 2.05
C LYS A 244 -13.16 -13.45 3.17
N PHE A 245 -13.45 -13.84 4.40
CA PHE A 245 -12.66 -13.49 5.58
C PHE A 245 -11.69 -14.59 6.05
N SER A 246 -11.96 -15.87 5.74
CA SER A 246 -11.08 -16.98 6.13
C SER A 246 -9.63 -16.84 5.64
N PRO A 247 -9.32 -16.25 4.47
CA PRO A 247 -7.93 -16.01 4.07
C PRO A 247 -7.13 -15.17 5.08
N MET A 248 -7.80 -14.26 5.83
CA MET A 248 -7.13 -13.47 6.87
C MET A 248 -6.65 -14.31 8.05
N VAL A 249 -7.33 -15.42 8.34
CA VAL A 249 -6.96 -16.40 9.39
C VAL A 249 -5.92 -17.37 8.86
N LEU A 250 -6.08 -17.81 7.60
CA LEU A 250 -5.17 -18.74 6.93
C LEU A 250 -3.77 -18.14 6.74
N ASP A 251 -3.65 -16.81 6.65
CA ASP A 251 -2.34 -16.14 6.62
C ASP A 251 -1.50 -16.40 7.89
N TYR A 252 -2.13 -16.90 8.97
CA TYR A 252 -1.48 -17.30 10.24
C TYR A 252 -1.44 -18.82 10.44
N GLU A 253 -1.66 -19.62 9.40
CA GLU A 253 -1.75 -21.10 9.49
C GLU A 253 -0.50 -21.70 10.14
N GLU A 254 0.71 -21.26 9.77
CA GLU A 254 1.96 -21.76 10.33
C GLU A 254 2.09 -21.43 11.84
N ASP A 255 1.63 -20.26 12.26
CA ASP A 255 1.69 -19.82 13.67
C ASP A 255 0.65 -20.51 14.54
N LEU A 256 -0.54 -20.79 13.96
CA LEU A 256 -1.66 -21.39 14.65
C LEU A 256 -1.55 -22.93 14.76
N GLY A 257 -0.94 -23.59 13.79
CA GLY A 257 -0.77 -25.04 13.79
C GLY A 257 -2.10 -25.77 14.08
N ASP A 258 -2.13 -26.59 15.15
CA ASP A 258 -3.31 -27.38 15.54
C ASP A 258 -4.51 -26.53 16.00
N ALA A 259 -4.31 -25.26 16.33
CA ALA A 259 -5.40 -24.35 16.73
C ALA A 259 -6.17 -23.76 15.53
N LEU A 260 -5.67 -23.91 14.30
CA LEU A 260 -6.29 -23.31 13.11
C LEU A 260 -7.78 -23.69 12.92
N PRO A 261 -8.21 -24.96 13.06
CA PRO A 261 -9.62 -25.32 12.89
C PRO A 261 -10.53 -24.62 13.91
N GLU A 262 -10.07 -24.46 15.16
CA GLU A 262 -10.80 -23.75 16.22
C GLU A 262 -10.96 -22.27 15.86
N LYS A 263 -9.89 -21.63 15.35
CA LYS A 263 -9.91 -20.23 14.94
C LYS A 263 -10.81 -19.96 13.74
N LEU A 264 -10.91 -20.89 12.82
CA LEU A 264 -11.86 -20.81 11.70
C LEU A 264 -13.31 -20.94 12.17
N GLU A 265 -13.58 -21.76 13.21
CA GLU A 265 -14.92 -21.85 13.81
C GLU A 265 -15.25 -20.58 14.61
N GLU A 266 -14.33 -20.05 15.38
CA GLU A 266 -14.48 -18.74 16.04
C GLU A 266 -14.79 -17.62 15.04
N LEU A 267 -14.15 -17.64 13.86
CA LEU A 267 -14.47 -16.73 12.76
C LEU A 267 -15.92 -16.86 12.30
N ARG A 268 -16.45 -18.10 12.15
CA ARG A 268 -17.86 -18.31 11.78
C ARG A 268 -18.82 -17.72 12.81
N VAL A 269 -18.55 -17.95 14.09
CA VAL A 269 -19.35 -17.42 15.19
C VAL A 269 -19.27 -15.89 15.20
N TRP A 270 -18.09 -15.31 15.01
CA TRP A 270 -17.89 -13.87 14.95
C TRP A 270 -18.67 -13.24 13.77
N LEU A 271 -18.58 -13.84 12.58
CA LEU A 271 -19.30 -13.36 11.40
C LEU A 271 -20.82 -13.42 11.59
N ALA A 272 -21.35 -14.51 12.19
CA ALA A 272 -22.77 -14.62 12.49
C ALA A 272 -23.25 -13.53 13.46
N LYS A 273 -22.42 -13.16 14.44
CA LYS A 273 -22.73 -12.11 15.43
C LYS A 273 -22.69 -10.70 14.83
N HIS A 274 -21.75 -10.43 13.91
CA HIS A 274 -21.46 -9.10 13.39
C HIS A 274 -22.04 -8.84 11.99
N SER A 275 -22.80 -9.77 11.42
CA SER A 275 -23.49 -9.60 10.15
C SER A 275 -24.86 -8.97 10.37
N VAL A 276 -25.14 -7.90 9.65
CA VAL A 276 -26.43 -7.20 9.65
C VAL A 276 -26.95 -7.06 8.22
N GLU A 277 -28.24 -6.84 8.06
CA GLU A 277 -28.82 -6.53 6.76
C GLU A 277 -28.17 -5.28 6.16
N ASN A 278 -27.90 -5.34 4.86
CA ASN A 278 -27.29 -4.22 4.14
C ASN A 278 -28.39 -3.33 3.54
N PRO A 279 -28.59 -2.09 4.03
CA PRO A 279 -29.63 -1.20 3.50
C PRO A 279 -29.37 -0.76 2.05
N THR A 280 -28.17 -0.98 1.53
CA THR A 280 -27.78 -0.67 0.14
C THR A 280 -27.62 -1.91 -0.72
N ALA A 281 -28.22 -3.04 -0.31
CA ALA A 281 -28.17 -4.30 -1.06
C ALA A 281 -28.64 -4.10 -2.51
N GLY A 282 -27.90 -4.66 -3.47
CA GLY A 282 -28.17 -4.53 -4.91
C GLY A 282 -27.75 -3.18 -5.52
N MET A 283 -27.46 -2.15 -4.73
CA MET A 283 -26.90 -0.90 -5.25
C MET A 283 -25.42 -1.08 -5.63
N ALA A 284 -24.99 -0.39 -6.65
CA ALA A 284 -23.57 -0.39 -7.05
C ALA A 284 -22.68 0.21 -5.96
N ASP A 285 -21.58 -0.46 -5.65
CA ASP A 285 -20.50 0.08 -4.82
C ASP A 285 -19.62 1.08 -5.61
N LYS A 286 -18.53 1.56 -4.98
CA LYS A 286 -17.53 2.45 -5.60
C LYS A 286 -16.88 1.88 -6.87
N LYS A 287 -17.05 0.59 -7.15
CA LYS A 287 -16.51 -0.09 -8.34
C LYS A 287 -17.61 -0.46 -9.34
N GLY A 288 -18.84 -0.04 -9.08
CA GLY A 288 -19.99 -0.43 -9.90
C GLY A 288 -20.46 -1.87 -9.69
N ILE A 289 -20.01 -2.54 -8.61
CA ILE A 289 -20.39 -3.91 -8.27
C ILE A 289 -21.61 -3.86 -7.34
N ALA A 290 -22.62 -4.69 -7.61
CA ALA A 290 -23.79 -4.81 -6.74
C ALA A 290 -23.36 -5.26 -5.33
N GLN A 291 -23.81 -4.52 -4.33
CA GLN A 291 -23.54 -4.85 -2.93
C GLN A 291 -24.38 -6.04 -2.48
N GLY A 292 -23.79 -6.90 -1.66
CA GLY A 292 -24.47 -8.08 -1.11
C GLY A 292 -25.57 -7.74 -0.12
N ALA A 293 -26.42 -8.74 0.17
CA ALA A 293 -27.58 -8.64 1.05
C ALA A 293 -27.22 -8.29 2.51
N TYR A 294 -26.02 -8.64 2.94
CA TYR A 294 -25.52 -8.41 4.30
C TYR A 294 -24.23 -7.60 4.27
N ARG A 295 -23.90 -6.99 5.41
CA ARG A 295 -22.64 -6.30 5.66
C ARG A 295 -22.18 -6.52 7.09
N LEU A 296 -20.91 -6.23 7.41
CA LEU A 296 -20.51 -6.12 8.80
C LEU A 296 -21.17 -4.90 9.45
N ASP A 297 -21.55 -5.02 10.72
CA ASP A 297 -22.20 -3.99 11.54
C ASP A 297 -21.37 -2.71 11.65
N THR A 298 -20.05 -2.86 11.68
CA THR A 298 -19.08 -1.75 11.78
C THR A 298 -18.17 -1.74 10.57
N PRO A 299 -18.10 -0.63 9.82
CA PRO A 299 -17.16 -0.50 8.72
C PRO A 299 -15.72 -0.51 9.23
N ARG A 300 -14.81 -0.91 8.35
CA ARG A 300 -13.39 -0.94 8.61
C ARG A 300 -12.73 0.34 8.10
N MET A 301 -11.99 1.02 8.97
CA MET A 301 -11.18 2.18 8.56
C MET A 301 -9.78 1.72 8.16
N VAL A 302 -9.34 2.11 6.98
CA VAL A 302 -7.97 1.91 6.50
C VAL A 302 -7.33 3.29 6.35
N THR A 303 -6.27 3.52 7.12
CA THR A 303 -5.52 4.77 7.09
C THR A 303 -4.23 4.57 6.29
N TRP A 304 -3.99 5.45 5.34
CA TRP A 304 -2.77 5.50 4.55
C TRP A 304 -1.95 6.73 4.97
N ALA A 305 -0.67 6.54 5.20
CA ALA A 305 0.24 7.67 5.30
C ALA A 305 0.56 8.17 3.89
N PHE A 306 0.17 9.39 3.60
CA PHE A 306 0.65 10.17 2.46
C PHE A 306 1.95 10.84 2.88
N ILE A 307 3.02 10.52 2.19
CA ILE A 307 4.37 11.04 2.47
C ILE A 307 4.83 11.79 1.22
N ALA A 308 5.21 13.04 1.38
CA ALA A 308 5.70 13.83 0.25
C ALA A 308 6.89 14.70 0.63
N TRP A 309 7.72 15.01 -0.36
CA TRP A 309 8.86 15.92 -0.19
C TRP A 309 9.13 16.70 -1.46
N ASN A 310 9.74 17.85 -1.30
CA ASN A 310 10.19 18.71 -2.39
C ASN A 310 11.70 18.58 -2.59
N LYS A 311 12.12 18.78 -3.83
CA LYS A 311 13.52 18.85 -4.25
C LYS A 311 14.06 20.27 -4.07
#